data_dfdeaa7403136741967b522732615978
#
_entry.id   dfdeaa7403136741967b522732615978
#
_cell.length_a   1.000
_cell.length_b   1.000
_cell.length_c   1.000
_cell.angle_alpha   90.00
_cell.angle_beta   90.00
_cell.angle_gamma   90.00
#
_symmetry.space_group_name_H-M   'P 1'
#
loop_
_entity.id
_entity.type
_entity.pdbx_description
1 polymer ?
#
loop_
_entity_poly.entity_id
_entity_poly.type
_entity_poly.pdbx_seq_one_letter_code
_entity_poly.pdbx_strand_id
1 'polypeptide(L)'
;MASTAMSFASRSGSSTLTTLFLAILSSLSILASSVSASAKNIQMREMDSDAIVPLRSHSIYAPYVDSNLQNKFWDFGAGTIVDTNRHIRLTQDRPHQMGWLWSRLPLTAENFEIVFEFNVDGHASHVAGDGMAVWLTQDRAKPGPVFGSINYFTGLGIFFDTYPNSRHPYSFPRISIMNANGVEAYENDKDGARQEVAGCSIDYRNSKVATKGKLIHVKDVYTELQIHHSEWDHWESCFKLDNITLPLNPYLGFSALTGDVSDNHDVVSITSSNLVYRNRSPQQLRQEKIKHFPEKFGAKPKKKAWSFSGNTKGWSSDVNSVGGSGNKGGAGVRAGFVRFVKDVFGFVFFLLKWGLVLAAVGALVLLGLQYRKKQNMKRF
;
A
#
# COMPACT_ATOMS: atom_id res chain seq x y z
N MET A 1 -72.92 -55.44 -6.65
CA MET A 1 -71.75 -55.30 -7.52
C MET A 1 -71.00 -54.09 -7.02
N ALA A 2 -69.88 -54.30 -6.33
CA ALA A 2 -69.18 -53.27 -5.53
C ALA A 2 -68.15 -52.56 -6.40
N SER A 3 -68.18 -51.22 -6.36
CA SER A 3 -67.15 -50.36 -6.93
C SER A 3 -66.32 -49.77 -5.79
N THR A 4 -65.06 -50.16 -5.76
CA THR A 4 -64.09 -49.72 -4.75
C THR A 4 -63.39 -48.50 -5.28
N ALA A 5 -63.54 -47.32 -4.65
CA ALA A 5 -62.84 -46.11 -4.95
C ALA A 5 -61.57 -46.06 -4.12
N MET A 6 -60.39 -46.03 -4.79
CA MET A 6 -59.08 -45.77 -4.19
C MET A 6 -58.83 -44.25 -4.07
N SER A 7 -58.68 -43.80 -2.83
CA SER A 7 -58.29 -42.45 -2.48
C SER A 7 -56.77 -42.29 -2.65
N PHE A 8 -56.31 -41.34 -3.50
CA PHE A 8 -54.93 -40.90 -3.62
C PHE A 8 -54.67 -39.74 -2.66
N ALA A 9 -53.82 -39.98 -1.68
CA ALA A 9 -53.35 -38.94 -0.79
C ALA A 9 -52.18 -38.18 -1.46
N SER A 10 -52.43 -36.90 -1.77
CA SER A 10 -51.46 -35.95 -2.24
C SER A 10 -50.56 -35.51 -1.06
N ARG A 11 -49.28 -35.90 -1.07
CA ARG A 11 -48.30 -35.42 -0.14
C ARG A 11 -47.73 -34.07 -0.64
N SER A 12 -47.97 -33.01 0.11
CA SER A 12 -47.45 -31.67 -0.12
C SER A 12 -45.94 -31.60 0.13
N GLY A 13 -45.13 -31.64 -0.96
CA GLY A 13 -43.68 -31.46 -0.93
C GLY A 13 -43.20 -30.02 -1.21
N SER A 14 -44.10 -29.02 -1.04
CA SER A 14 -43.82 -27.64 -1.54
C SER A 14 -43.23 -26.69 -0.52
N SER A 15 -43.26 -27.01 0.78
CA SER A 15 -42.84 -26.00 1.81
C SER A 15 -41.33 -25.95 2.10
N THR A 16 -40.62 -27.06 1.88
CA THR A 16 -39.15 -27.09 2.18
C THR A 16 -38.29 -26.48 1.10
N LEU A 17 -38.73 -26.50 -0.18
CA LEU A 17 -37.98 -25.83 -1.26
C LEU A 17 -38.11 -24.30 -1.20
N THR A 18 -39.28 -23.75 -0.81
CA THR A 18 -39.47 -22.33 -0.68
C THR A 18 -38.70 -21.73 0.50
N THR A 19 -38.57 -22.44 1.62
CA THR A 19 -37.77 -21.98 2.77
C THR A 19 -36.27 -22.00 2.45
N LEU A 20 -35.78 -22.97 1.68
CA LEU A 20 -34.38 -23.01 1.24
C LEU A 20 -34.05 -21.86 0.26
N PHE A 21 -34.98 -21.54 -0.65
CA PHE A 21 -34.78 -20.45 -1.61
C PHE A 21 -34.79 -19.07 -0.93
N LEU A 22 -35.63 -18.84 0.06
CA LEU A 22 -35.66 -17.62 0.86
C LEU A 22 -34.40 -17.46 1.73
N ALA A 23 -33.84 -18.54 2.27
CA ALA A 23 -32.58 -18.51 3.03
C ALA A 23 -31.37 -18.20 2.16
N ILE A 24 -31.33 -18.68 0.91
CA ILE A 24 -30.27 -18.35 -0.05
C ILE A 24 -30.36 -16.91 -0.52
N LEU A 25 -31.57 -16.39 -0.78
CA LEU A 25 -31.78 -14.99 -1.15
C LEU A 25 -31.43 -14.02 -0.01
N SER A 26 -31.70 -14.36 1.24
CA SER A 26 -31.32 -13.54 2.39
C SER A 26 -29.79 -13.52 2.63
N SER A 27 -29.10 -14.65 2.41
CA SER A 27 -27.65 -14.70 2.51
C SER A 27 -26.95 -13.94 1.38
N LEU A 28 -27.51 -13.95 0.16
CA LEU A 28 -26.99 -13.16 -0.98
C LEU A 28 -27.16 -11.66 -0.75
N SER A 29 -28.27 -11.22 -0.16
CA SER A 29 -28.50 -9.80 0.15
C SER A 29 -27.58 -9.28 1.27
N ILE A 30 -27.20 -10.12 2.25
CA ILE A 30 -26.24 -9.76 3.30
C ILE A 30 -24.81 -9.65 2.71
N LEU A 31 -24.41 -10.53 1.77
CA LEU A 31 -23.14 -10.42 1.05
C LEU A 31 -23.10 -9.17 0.16
N ALA A 32 -24.17 -8.85 -0.55
CA ALA A 32 -24.23 -7.65 -1.39
C ALA A 32 -24.16 -6.36 -0.55
N SER A 33 -24.74 -6.35 0.64
CA SER A 33 -24.67 -5.21 1.57
C SER A 33 -23.27 -5.00 2.14
N SER A 34 -22.52 -6.07 2.43
CA SER A 34 -21.15 -6.00 2.92
C SER A 34 -20.15 -5.53 1.85
N VAL A 35 -20.36 -5.92 0.60
CA VAL A 35 -19.55 -5.45 -0.54
C VAL A 35 -19.81 -3.96 -0.82
N SER A 36 -21.07 -3.51 -0.76
CA SER A 36 -21.42 -2.07 -0.91
C SER A 36 -20.88 -1.20 0.22
N ALA A 37 -20.83 -1.71 1.45
CA ALA A 37 -20.26 -0.99 2.60
C ALA A 37 -18.73 -0.88 2.49
N SER A 38 -18.06 -1.92 1.99
CA SER A 38 -16.61 -1.92 1.73
C SER A 38 -16.25 -0.94 0.61
N ALA A 39 -17.02 -0.92 -0.49
CA ALA A 39 -16.81 0.01 -1.61
C ALA A 39 -17.04 1.47 -1.20
N LYS A 40 -18.03 1.77 -0.37
CA LYS A 40 -18.24 3.12 0.18
C LYS A 40 -17.13 3.56 1.12
N ASN A 41 -16.56 2.67 1.93
CA ASN A 41 -15.42 2.99 2.78
C ASN A 41 -14.13 3.23 1.99
N ILE A 42 -13.94 2.57 0.84
CA ILE A 42 -12.79 2.81 -0.05
C ILE A 42 -12.92 4.18 -0.72
N GLN A 43 -14.09 4.57 -1.20
CA GLN A 43 -14.31 5.89 -1.82
C GLN A 43 -14.25 7.06 -0.82
N MET A 44 -14.64 6.88 0.44
CA MET A 44 -14.58 7.97 1.45
C MET A 44 -13.19 8.22 2.00
N ARG A 45 -12.20 7.36 1.74
CA ARG A 45 -10.83 7.52 2.23
C ARG A 45 -9.93 8.38 1.33
N GLU A 46 -10.37 8.68 0.12
CA GLU A 46 -9.54 9.29 -0.93
C GLU A 46 -9.71 10.80 -1.15
N MET A 47 -10.68 11.46 -0.50
CA MET A 47 -10.93 12.88 -0.74
C MET A 47 -10.75 13.73 0.52
N ASP A 48 -9.49 13.94 0.92
CA ASP A 48 -9.15 14.97 1.90
C ASP A 48 -8.97 16.35 1.23
N SER A 49 -8.86 16.41 -0.10
CA SER A 49 -8.75 17.65 -0.87
C SER A 49 -10.11 18.16 -1.33
N ASP A 50 -10.28 19.49 -1.38
CA ASP A 50 -11.50 20.15 -1.86
C ASP A 50 -11.72 19.94 -3.37
N ALA A 51 -10.62 19.82 -4.14
CA ALA A 51 -10.64 19.52 -5.56
C ALA A 51 -9.32 18.87 -6.02
N ILE A 52 -9.40 18.08 -7.09
CA ILE A 52 -8.23 17.50 -7.77
C ILE A 52 -8.17 18.09 -9.17
N VAL A 53 -7.05 18.75 -9.50
CA VAL A 53 -6.85 19.42 -10.79
C VAL A 53 -5.70 18.73 -11.54
N PRO A 54 -5.94 18.11 -12.71
CA PRO A 54 -4.89 17.45 -13.48
C PRO A 54 -3.78 18.42 -13.91
N LEU A 55 -2.52 18.02 -13.71
CA LEU A 55 -1.33 18.74 -14.13
C LEU A 55 -0.81 18.16 -15.45
N ARG A 56 -1.36 18.61 -16.58
CA ARG A 56 -1.00 18.08 -17.92
C ARG A 56 0.48 18.26 -18.25
N SER A 57 1.12 19.33 -17.77
CA SER A 57 2.55 19.58 -17.96
C SER A 57 3.47 18.62 -17.22
N HIS A 58 2.94 17.90 -16.22
CA HIS A 58 3.66 16.91 -15.43
C HIS A 58 3.09 15.51 -15.61
N SER A 59 2.32 15.30 -16.65
CA SER A 59 1.76 14.00 -17.03
C SER A 59 2.28 13.58 -18.39
N ILE A 60 2.55 12.29 -18.59
CA ILE A 60 2.99 11.72 -19.86
C ILE A 60 2.49 10.29 -19.99
N TYR A 61 2.01 9.95 -21.17
CA TYR A 61 1.50 8.62 -21.55
C TYR A 61 1.62 8.46 -23.07
N ALA A 62 1.47 7.26 -23.56
CA ALA A 62 1.56 6.99 -25.00
C ALA A 62 0.63 7.94 -25.81
N PRO A 63 1.11 8.46 -26.95
CA PRO A 63 2.32 8.07 -27.68
C PRO A 63 3.63 8.78 -27.27
N TYR A 64 3.77 9.43 -26.14
CA TYR A 64 4.91 10.11 -25.53
C TYR A 64 5.54 11.24 -26.33
N VAL A 65 5.55 11.18 -27.65
CA VAL A 65 6.15 12.17 -28.56
C VAL A 65 5.16 12.53 -29.67
N ASP A 66 5.30 13.72 -30.17
CA ASP A 66 4.57 14.21 -31.32
C ASP A 66 5.18 13.71 -32.69
N SER A 67 4.65 14.17 -33.78
CA SER A 67 5.15 13.83 -35.15
C SER A 67 6.61 14.24 -35.40
N ASN A 68 7.15 15.17 -34.60
CA ASN A 68 8.54 15.62 -34.68
C ASN A 68 9.46 14.86 -33.72
N LEU A 69 8.95 13.76 -33.10
CA LEU A 69 9.66 12.96 -32.11
C LEU A 69 10.07 13.77 -30.84
N GLN A 70 9.28 14.78 -30.51
CA GLN A 70 9.51 15.62 -29.32
C GLN A 70 8.32 15.57 -28.38
N ASN A 71 8.56 15.87 -27.12
CA ASN A 71 7.52 16.12 -26.14
C ASN A 71 7.56 17.58 -25.68
N LYS A 72 6.39 18.21 -25.59
CA LYS A 72 6.29 19.62 -25.21
C LYS A 72 6.73 19.88 -23.78
N PHE A 73 6.50 18.94 -22.88
CA PHE A 73 6.65 19.12 -21.44
C PHE A 73 7.74 18.26 -20.80
N TRP A 74 8.31 17.31 -21.56
CA TRP A 74 9.28 16.37 -21.07
C TRP A 74 10.52 16.32 -21.95
N ASP A 75 11.67 16.19 -21.34
CA ASP A 75 12.95 15.87 -21.96
C ASP A 75 13.37 14.45 -21.57
N PHE A 76 13.98 13.75 -22.48
CA PHE A 76 14.59 12.46 -22.25
C PHE A 76 15.99 12.42 -22.88
N GLY A 77 16.90 11.66 -22.29
CA GLY A 77 18.27 11.66 -22.77
C GLY A 77 19.14 10.53 -22.25
N ALA A 78 20.42 10.63 -22.53
CA ALA A 78 21.40 9.57 -22.43
C ALA A 78 20.98 8.35 -23.27
N GLY A 79 20.94 7.14 -22.72
CA GLY A 79 20.53 5.92 -23.40
C GLY A 79 19.02 5.66 -23.48
N THR A 80 18.19 6.63 -23.11
CA THR A 80 16.72 6.45 -23.08
C THR A 80 16.15 6.17 -24.47
N ILE A 81 15.31 5.16 -24.57
CA ILE A 81 14.61 4.76 -25.79
C ILE A 81 13.11 4.98 -25.60
N VAL A 82 12.46 5.65 -26.55
CA VAL A 82 11.00 5.85 -26.54
C VAL A 82 10.35 4.85 -27.49
N ASP A 83 9.65 3.84 -26.91
CA ASP A 83 8.70 3.02 -27.67
C ASP A 83 7.34 3.72 -27.61
N THR A 84 6.96 4.37 -28.69
CA THR A 84 5.83 5.30 -28.73
C THR A 84 4.48 4.71 -28.31
N ASN A 85 4.36 3.39 -28.32
CA ASN A 85 3.10 2.70 -28.01
C ASN A 85 3.12 1.93 -26.67
N ARG A 86 4.28 1.80 -26.03
CA ARG A 86 4.42 0.92 -24.85
C ARG A 86 5.04 1.58 -23.63
N HIS A 87 6.25 2.16 -23.78
CA HIS A 87 7.00 2.69 -22.64
C HIS A 87 8.13 3.63 -23.04
N ILE A 88 8.64 4.35 -22.08
CA ILE A 88 9.93 5.06 -22.15
C ILE A 88 10.92 4.21 -21.37
N ARG A 89 11.85 3.55 -22.08
CA ARG A 89 12.89 2.70 -21.50
C ARG A 89 14.10 3.54 -21.12
N LEU A 90 14.36 3.68 -19.84
CA LEU A 90 15.49 4.42 -19.31
C LEU A 90 16.80 3.64 -19.52
N THR A 91 16.81 2.34 -19.16
CA THR A 91 17.93 1.43 -19.43
C THR A 91 17.44 0.13 -20.04
N GLN A 92 18.27 -0.50 -20.83
CA GLN A 92 18.05 -1.85 -21.31
C GLN A 92 18.71 -2.83 -20.32
N ASP A 93 18.29 -4.10 -20.34
CA ASP A 93 18.96 -5.21 -19.63
C ASP A 93 20.34 -5.49 -20.28
N ARG A 94 21.25 -4.52 -20.11
CA ARG A 94 22.64 -4.52 -20.55
C ARG A 94 23.49 -3.76 -19.53
N PRO A 95 24.74 -4.17 -19.29
CA PRO A 95 25.67 -3.45 -18.43
C PRO A 95 25.92 -2.01 -18.88
N HIS A 96 26.24 -1.15 -17.91
CA HIS A 96 26.71 0.23 -18.11
C HIS A 96 25.77 1.10 -18.92
N GLN A 97 24.45 0.96 -18.68
CA GLN A 97 23.44 1.82 -19.27
C GLN A 97 23.05 2.93 -18.29
N MET A 98 22.66 4.07 -18.83
CA MET A 98 22.10 5.19 -18.08
C MET A 98 21.05 5.89 -18.95
N GLY A 99 19.94 6.27 -18.35
CA GLY A 99 18.90 7.03 -19.03
C GLY A 99 18.07 7.86 -18.05
N TRP A 100 17.41 8.86 -18.58
CA TRP A 100 16.60 9.75 -17.78
C TRP A 100 15.44 10.37 -18.56
N LEU A 101 14.41 10.78 -17.80
CA LEU A 101 13.21 11.50 -18.23
C LEU A 101 12.91 12.61 -17.23
N TRP A 102 12.84 13.88 -17.68
CA TRP A 102 12.64 15.03 -16.81
C TRP A 102 11.55 15.97 -17.31
N SER A 103 10.75 16.50 -16.39
CA SER A 103 9.83 17.60 -16.71
C SER A 103 10.61 18.84 -17.15
N ARG A 104 10.13 19.55 -18.19
CA ARG A 104 10.71 20.82 -18.64
C ARG A 104 10.35 21.96 -17.72
N LEU A 105 9.17 21.89 -17.12
CA LEU A 105 8.66 22.92 -16.22
C LEU A 105 8.79 22.45 -14.77
N PRO A 106 9.08 23.38 -13.86
CA PRO A 106 9.07 23.06 -12.43
C PRO A 106 7.65 22.81 -11.93
N LEU A 107 7.50 21.96 -10.94
CA LEU A 107 6.25 21.66 -10.27
C LEU A 107 5.92 22.76 -9.27
N THR A 108 4.91 23.57 -9.57
CA THR A 108 4.48 24.70 -8.74
C THR A 108 3.38 24.37 -7.74
N ALA A 109 2.79 23.17 -7.84
CA ALA A 109 1.78 22.72 -6.92
C ALA A 109 2.41 22.38 -5.55
N GLU A 110 1.92 23.00 -4.49
CA GLU A 110 2.38 22.72 -3.12
C GLU A 110 1.84 21.41 -2.56
N ASN A 111 0.67 20.98 -3.06
CA ASN A 111 0.07 19.70 -2.69
C ASN A 111 -0.23 18.95 -3.98
N PHE A 112 0.21 17.71 -4.08
CA PHE A 112 0.06 16.96 -5.32
C PHE A 112 -0.04 15.46 -5.07
N GLU A 113 -0.59 14.79 -6.07
CA GLU A 113 -0.53 13.36 -6.23
C GLU A 113 0.12 13.06 -7.59
N ILE A 114 1.13 12.19 -7.58
CA ILE A 114 1.80 11.69 -8.77
C ILE A 114 1.65 10.19 -8.79
N VAL A 115 0.92 9.67 -9.77
CA VAL A 115 0.81 8.23 -10.02
C VAL A 115 1.67 7.93 -11.24
N PHE A 116 2.63 7.02 -11.09
CA PHE A 116 3.48 6.57 -12.17
C PHE A 116 3.42 5.06 -12.31
N GLU A 117 3.26 4.60 -13.54
CA GLU A 117 3.33 3.18 -13.88
C GLU A 117 4.70 2.89 -14.45
N PHE A 118 5.34 1.85 -13.94
CA PHE A 118 6.69 1.47 -14.30
C PHE A 118 6.84 -0.05 -14.37
N ASN A 119 7.89 -0.50 -15.05
CA ASN A 119 8.25 -1.90 -15.09
C ASN A 119 9.76 -2.04 -14.90
N VAL A 120 10.15 -2.99 -14.06
CA VAL A 120 11.53 -3.40 -13.86
C VAL A 120 11.59 -4.89 -14.14
N ASP A 121 12.29 -5.26 -15.21
CA ASP A 121 12.44 -6.66 -15.60
C ASP A 121 13.84 -6.96 -16.16
N GLY A 122 14.23 -8.22 -16.12
CA GLY A 122 15.50 -8.68 -16.67
C GLY A 122 15.59 -10.19 -16.72
N HIS A 123 16.57 -10.67 -17.48
CA HIS A 123 16.80 -12.10 -17.70
C HIS A 123 17.36 -12.80 -16.44
N ALA A 124 18.11 -12.07 -15.60
CA ALA A 124 18.72 -12.62 -14.41
C ALA A 124 17.66 -12.95 -13.35
N SER A 125 17.72 -14.16 -12.79
CA SER A 125 16.78 -14.62 -11.79
C SER A 125 17.14 -14.22 -10.35
N HIS A 126 18.42 -14.05 -10.03
CA HIS A 126 18.88 -13.87 -8.66
C HIS A 126 19.73 -12.61 -8.42
N VAL A 127 20.32 -12.04 -9.46
CA VAL A 127 21.16 -10.85 -9.34
C VAL A 127 20.64 -9.84 -10.37
N ALA A 128 20.15 -8.73 -9.89
CA ALA A 128 19.52 -7.66 -10.67
C ALA A 128 20.20 -6.33 -10.32
N GLY A 129 20.08 -5.33 -11.14
CA GLY A 129 20.71 -4.05 -10.82
C GLY A 129 20.70 -3.00 -11.93
N ASP A 130 21.16 -1.80 -11.60
CA ASP A 130 21.31 -1.32 -10.22
C ASP A 130 19.96 -0.85 -9.68
N GLY A 131 19.18 -0.08 -10.51
CA GLY A 131 17.87 0.40 -10.15
C GLY A 131 17.48 1.70 -10.85
N MET A 132 16.38 2.28 -10.39
CA MET A 132 15.84 3.53 -10.89
C MET A 132 15.49 4.48 -9.74
N ALA A 133 15.32 5.75 -10.06
CA ALA A 133 14.93 6.77 -9.09
C ALA A 133 13.85 7.70 -9.62
N VAL A 134 13.02 8.19 -8.68
CA VAL A 134 12.06 9.29 -8.89
C VAL A 134 12.54 10.51 -8.12
N TRP A 135 12.55 11.66 -8.78
CA TRP A 135 13.16 12.89 -8.29
C TRP A 135 12.14 14.03 -8.19
N LEU A 136 12.26 14.80 -7.13
CA LEU A 136 11.67 16.13 -6.99
C LEU A 136 12.77 17.07 -6.50
N THR A 137 13.58 17.61 -7.43
CA THR A 137 14.83 18.31 -7.14
C THR A 137 14.94 19.66 -7.85
N GLN A 138 15.81 20.52 -7.36
CA GLN A 138 16.12 21.79 -8.03
C GLN A 138 16.91 21.59 -9.33
N ASP A 139 17.79 20.62 -9.34
CA ASP A 139 18.56 20.23 -10.52
C ASP A 139 17.76 19.25 -11.39
N ARG A 140 17.89 19.38 -12.71
CA ARG A 140 17.27 18.48 -13.68
C ARG A 140 18.25 18.06 -14.77
N ALA A 141 18.08 16.87 -15.30
CA ALA A 141 18.77 16.35 -16.48
C ALA A 141 20.31 16.43 -16.37
N LYS A 142 20.85 16.33 -15.16
CA LYS A 142 22.27 16.23 -14.91
C LYS A 142 22.63 14.76 -14.65
N PRO A 143 23.43 14.13 -15.56
CA PRO A 143 23.83 12.74 -15.36
C PRO A 143 24.80 12.60 -14.18
N GLY A 144 24.77 11.44 -13.53
CA GLY A 144 25.65 11.16 -12.39
C GLY A 144 25.49 9.74 -11.83
N PRO A 145 26.17 9.44 -10.74
CA PRO A 145 26.30 8.08 -10.23
C PRO A 145 25.12 7.59 -9.41
N VAL A 146 24.16 8.44 -9.06
CA VAL A 146 23.03 8.05 -8.23
C VAL A 146 21.85 7.70 -9.12
N PHE A 147 21.70 6.43 -9.44
CA PHE A 147 20.67 5.92 -10.37
C PHE A 147 20.53 6.75 -11.65
N GLY A 148 21.68 7.19 -12.22
CA GLY A 148 21.72 7.98 -13.45
C GLY A 148 21.57 9.50 -13.27
N SER A 149 21.48 10.02 -12.05
CA SER A 149 21.45 11.44 -11.75
C SER A 149 22.59 11.85 -10.82
N ILE A 150 22.75 13.18 -10.62
CA ILE A 150 23.84 13.73 -9.80
C ILE A 150 23.73 13.30 -8.34
N ASN A 151 24.91 13.26 -7.70
CA ASN A 151 24.99 13.25 -6.25
C ASN A 151 24.93 14.67 -5.68
N TYR A 152 24.78 14.84 -4.37
CA TYR A 152 24.64 16.14 -3.69
C TYR A 152 23.46 16.99 -4.22
N PHE A 153 22.35 16.35 -4.54
CA PHE A 153 21.15 16.99 -5.03
C PHE A 153 20.41 17.76 -3.91
N THR A 154 19.59 18.74 -4.31
CA THR A 154 18.70 19.42 -3.38
C THR A 154 17.26 19.04 -3.68
N GLY A 155 16.60 18.39 -2.72
CA GLY A 155 15.22 17.94 -2.85
C GLY A 155 15.02 16.47 -2.44
N LEU A 156 14.05 15.82 -3.05
CA LEU A 156 13.64 14.46 -2.73
C LEU A 156 14.13 13.49 -3.81
N GLY A 157 14.83 12.44 -3.38
CA GLY A 157 15.12 11.24 -4.16
C GLY A 157 14.38 10.04 -3.58
N ILE A 158 13.69 9.29 -4.43
CA ILE A 158 13.06 8.01 -4.09
C ILE A 158 13.74 6.96 -4.96
N PHE A 159 14.43 6.01 -4.35
CA PHE A 159 15.29 5.04 -4.99
C PHE A 159 14.62 3.67 -4.99
N PHE A 160 14.52 3.09 -6.16
CA PHE A 160 14.04 1.73 -6.42
C PHE A 160 15.27 0.87 -6.71
N ASP A 161 15.86 0.35 -5.66
CA ASP A 161 17.14 -0.35 -5.68
C ASP A 161 16.91 -1.85 -5.76
N THR A 162 17.53 -2.50 -6.75
CA THR A 162 17.42 -3.95 -6.96
C THR A 162 18.72 -4.70 -6.59
N TYR A 163 19.86 -3.98 -6.37
CA TYR A 163 21.15 -4.58 -6.10
C TYR A 163 21.72 -4.17 -4.73
N PRO A 164 21.91 -5.11 -3.80
CA PRO A 164 22.55 -4.81 -2.51
C PRO A 164 24.05 -4.65 -2.67
N ASN A 165 24.56 -3.42 -2.60
CA ASN A 165 26.01 -3.14 -2.60
C ASN A 165 26.68 -3.52 -1.28
N SER A 166 25.92 -3.65 -0.20
CA SER A 166 26.39 -4.05 1.11
C SER A 166 25.43 -4.97 1.85
N ARG A 167 25.80 -5.41 3.05
CA ARG A 167 24.90 -6.21 3.89
C ARG A 167 23.95 -5.33 4.67
N HIS A 168 22.66 -5.63 4.58
CA HIS A 168 21.59 -4.93 5.28
C HIS A 168 20.71 -5.88 6.10
N PRO A 169 19.99 -5.37 7.13
CA PRO A 169 19.01 -6.15 7.88
C PRO A 169 17.66 -6.32 7.15
N TYR A 170 17.56 -5.84 5.91
CA TYR A 170 16.37 -5.89 5.06
C TYR A 170 16.68 -6.55 3.71
N SER A 171 15.64 -6.93 2.99
CA SER A 171 15.74 -7.58 1.67
C SER A 171 15.63 -6.58 0.52
N PHE A 172 16.16 -6.96 -0.63
CA PHE A 172 15.99 -6.31 -1.93
C PHE A 172 15.03 -7.12 -2.81
N PRO A 173 14.27 -6.50 -3.72
CA PRO A 173 14.29 -5.07 -4.04
C PRO A 173 13.85 -4.18 -2.87
N ARG A 174 14.47 -3.00 -2.76
CA ARG A 174 14.18 -2.01 -1.73
C ARG A 174 13.78 -0.67 -2.34
N ILE A 175 12.81 -0.03 -1.73
CA ILE A 175 12.45 1.35 -2.02
C ILE A 175 12.85 2.19 -0.82
N SER A 176 13.67 3.22 -1.05
CA SER A 176 14.14 4.13 0.00
C SER A 176 13.94 5.58 -0.40
N ILE A 177 13.89 6.48 0.58
CA ILE A 177 13.71 7.91 0.36
C ILE A 177 14.79 8.70 1.08
N MET A 178 15.40 9.67 0.38
CA MET A 178 16.34 10.65 0.91
C MET A 178 15.81 12.07 0.63
N ASN A 179 15.79 12.89 1.68
CA ASN A 179 15.48 14.31 1.55
C ASN A 179 16.79 15.10 1.73
N ALA A 180 17.39 15.53 0.63
CA ALA A 180 18.73 16.09 0.57
C ALA A 180 18.73 17.63 0.46
N ASN A 181 19.79 18.23 0.98
CA ASN A 181 19.98 19.69 1.03
C ASN A 181 21.14 20.19 0.14
N GLY A 182 21.68 19.35 -0.72
CA GLY A 182 22.81 19.67 -1.60
C GLY A 182 24.19 19.48 -0.97
N VAL A 183 24.27 19.12 0.30
CA VAL A 183 25.54 18.97 1.04
C VAL A 183 25.88 17.53 1.32
N GLU A 184 24.89 16.70 1.55
CA GLU A 184 25.04 15.29 1.89
C GLU A 184 25.04 14.42 0.62
N ALA A 185 26.05 13.52 0.54
CA ALA A 185 26.15 12.57 -0.55
C ALA A 185 25.30 11.33 -0.29
N TYR A 186 24.71 10.79 -1.34
CA TYR A 186 24.21 9.42 -1.34
C TYR A 186 25.41 8.46 -1.43
N GLU A 187 25.55 7.57 -0.45
CA GLU A 187 26.62 6.58 -0.38
C GLU A 187 26.24 5.30 -1.16
N ASN A 188 26.59 5.24 -2.45
CA ASN A 188 26.22 4.09 -3.32
C ASN A 188 26.74 2.75 -2.79
N ASP A 189 27.94 2.71 -2.23
CA ASP A 189 28.57 1.49 -1.68
C ASP A 189 27.85 0.95 -0.42
N LYS A 190 26.92 1.70 0.12
CA LYS A 190 26.09 1.36 1.29
C LYS A 190 24.60 1.50 1.02
N ASP A 191 24.21 1.58 -0.26
CA ASP A 191 22.80 1.69 -0.68
C ASP A 191 22.05 2.87 -0.01
N GLY A 192 22.80 3.94 0.30
CA GLY A 192 22.27 5.11 0.97
C GLY A 192 21.72 4.88 2.39
N ALA A 193 22.08 3.77 3.04
CA ALA A 193 21.50 3.36 4.33
C ALA A 193 21.59 4.41 5.45
N ARG A 194 22.61 5.29 5.41
CA ARG A 194 22.76 6.38 6.38
C ARG A 194 21.91 7.60 6.06
N GLN A 195 21.60 7.79 4.79
CA GLN A 195 20.85 8.91 4.27
C GLN A 195 19.34 8.60 4.15
N GLU A 196 18.98 7.31 4.28
CA GLU A 196 17.59 6.87 4.22
C GLU A 196 16.77 7.46 5.37
N VAL A 197 15.71 8.20 5.01
CA VAL A 197 14.72 8.70 5.98
C VAL A 197 13.67 7.64 6.30
N ALA A 198 13.29 6.88 5.31
CA ALA A 198 12.37 5.74 5.41
C ALA A 198 12.50 4.84 4.18
N GLY A 199 11.96 3.63 4.25
CA GLY A 199 11.92 2.71 3.12
C GLY A 199 11.18 1.42 3.43
N CYS A 200 10.94 0.63 2.39
CA CYS A 200 10.26 -0.66 2.45
C CYS A 200 10.93 -1.65 1.50
N SER A 201 10.79 -2.94 1.80
CA SER A 201 11.21 -4.02 0.89
C SER A 201 9.96 -4.58 0.23
N ILE A 202 9.81 -4.35 -1.07
CA ILE A 202 8.66 -4.77 -1.88
C ILE A 202 9.21 -5.40 -3.16
N ASP A 203 8.71 -6.57 -3.50
CA ASP A 203 9.05 -7.26 -4.75
C ASP A 203 8.25 -6.68 -5.92
N TYR A 204 8.83 -5.67 -6.57
CA TYR A 204 8.26 -5.00 -7.75
C TYR A 204 8.91 -5.46 -9.05
N ARG A 205 9.96 -6.29 -9.00
CA ARG A 205 10.68 -6.78 -10.18
C ARG A 205 9.96 -7.98 -10.81
N ASN A 206 9.91 -8.03 -12.14
CA ASN A 206 9.22 -9.11 -12.87
C ASN A 206 7.77 -9.33 -12.43
N SER A 207 7.08 -8.27 -12.02
CA SER A 207 5.70 -8.33 -11.55
C SER A 207 4.75 -8.85 -12.63
N LYS A 208 3.75 -9.64 -12.22
CA LYS A 208 2.69 -10.16 -13.11
C LYS A 208 1.57 -9.15 -13.36
N VAL A 209 1.52 -8.10 -12.58
CA VAL A 209 0.54 -7.01 -12.69
C VAL A 209 1.27 -5.70 -12.98
N ALA A 210 0.56 -4.73 -13.55
CA ALA A 210 1.10 -3.41 -13.78
C ALA A 210 1.56 -2.79 -12.44
N THR A 211 2.86 -2.54 -12.33
CA THR A 211 3.43 -1.94 -11.12
C THR A 211 3.28 -0.43 -11.17
N LYS A 212 2.74 0.13 -10.09
CA LYS A 212 2.50 1.57 -9.98
C LYS A 212 2.99 2.11 -8.66
N GLY A 213 3.56 3.30 -8.69
CA GLY A 213 3.83 4.11 -7.52
C GLY A 213 2.84 5.26 -7.45
N LYS A 214 2.37 5.58 -6.24
CA LYS A 214 1.54 6.74 -5.96
C LYS A 214 2.21 7.57 -4.88
N LEU A 215 2.78 8.70 -5.27
CA LEU A 215 3.39 9.67 -4.38
C LEU A 215 2.39 10.77 -4.07
N ILE A 216 2.03 10.91 -2.81
CA ILE A 216 1.15 11.95 -2.31
C ILE A 216 1.96 12.88 -1.43
N HIS A 217 1.93 14.17 -1.72
CA HIS A 217 2.53 15.20 -0.88
C HIS A 217 1.49 16.25 -0.51
N VAL A 218 1.26 16.39 0.78
CA VAL A 218 0.42 17.45 1.35
C VAL A 218 1.30 18.30 2.24
N LYS A 219 1.63 19.51 1.76
CA LYS A 219 2.54 20.44 2.43
C LYS A 219 2.18 20.62 3.89
N ASP A 220 3.18 20.53 4.75
CA ASP A 220 3.07 20.65 6.21
C ASP A 220 2.19 19.57 6.89
N VAL A 221 1.73 18.56 6.17
CA VAL A 221 0.92 17.48 6.74
C VAL A 221 1.61 16.12 6.58
N TYR A 222 1.77 15.62 5.35
CA TYR A 222 2.44 14.33 5.11
C TYR A 222 2.96 14.17 3.68
N THR A 223 3.91 13.25 3.54
CA THR A 223 4.34 12.68 2.27
C THR A 223 4.22 11.16 2.37
N GLU A 224 3.54 10.54 1.43
CA GLU A 224 3.28 9.09 1.42
C GLU A 224 3.59 8.51 0.04
N LEU A 225 4.29 7.36 0.04
CA LEU A 225 4.43 6.54 -1.14
C LEU A 225 3.66 5.24 -0.95
N GLN A 226 2.78 4.94 -1.88
CA GLN A 226 2.07 3.68 -1.98
C GLN A 226 2.49 2.95 -3.26
N ILE A 227 2.61 1.63 -3.18
CA ILE A 227 2.99 0.77 -4.31
C ILE A 227 1.88 -0.24 -4.59
N HIS A 228 1.56 -0.39 -5.87
CA HIS A 228 0.70 -1.43 -6.40
C HIS A 228 1.60 -2.40 -7.17
N HIS A 229 1.70 -3.67 -6.74
CA HIS A 229 2.67 -4.61 -7.31
C HIS A 229 2.23 -6.08 -7.34
N SER A 230 1.27 -6.50 -6.53
CA SER A 230 0.94 -7.92 -6.33
C SER A 230 -0.46 -8.29 -6.81
N GLU A 231 -1.46 -7.54 -6.42
CA GLU A 231 -2.88 -7.78 -6.72
C GLU A 231 -3.54 -6.54 -7.31
N TRP A 232 -4.55 -6.72 -8.16
CA TRP A 232 -5.30 -5.61 -8.72
C TRP A 232 -6.01 -4.82 -7.63
N ASP A 233 -5.95 -3.49 -7.74
CA ASP A 233 -6.56 -2.52 -6.81
C ASP A 233 -6.04 -2.58 -5.36
N HIS A 234 -4.94 -3.29 -5.11
CA HIS A 234 -4.31 -3.33 -3.80
C HIS A 234 -3.07 -2.43 -3.76
N TRP A 235 -3.14 -1.39 -2.93
CA TRP A 235 -2.04 -0.45 -2.69
C TRP A 235 -1.43 -0.70 -1.32
N GLU A 236 -0.13 -0.93 -1.29
CA GLU A 236 0.66 -1.09 -0.08
C GLU A 236 1.40 0.21 0.24
N SER A 237 1.25 0.72 1.48
CA SER A 237 1.98 1.91 1.90
C SER A 237 3.42 1.55 2.21
N CYS A 238 4.36 2.08 1.43
CA CYS A 238 5.79 1.90 1.63
C CYS A 238 6.29 2.76 2.80
N PHE A 239 5.96 4.03 2.77
CA PHE A 239 6.24 4.94 3.87
C PHE A 239 5.23 6.10 3.90
N LYS A 240 5.09 6.68 5.11
CA LYS A 240 4.31 7.89 5.36
C LYS A 240 5.05 8.77 6.37
N LEU A 241 5.42 9.98 5.95
CA LEU A 241 6.30 10.89 6.68
C LEU A 241 5.60 12.24 6.88
N ASP A 242 5.84 12.87 8.01
CA ASP A 242 5.20 14.15 8.40
C ASP A 242 6.11 15.39 8.28
N ASN A 243 7.38 15.19 7.91
CA ASN A 243 8.43 16.19 8.00
C ASN A 243 9.24 16.39 6.70
N ILE A 244 8.70 16.01 5.55
CA ILE A 244 9.36 16.20 4.27
C ILE A 244 9.13 17.62 3.79
N THR A 245 10.23 18.33 3.55
CA THR A 245 10.21 19.69 2.97
C THR A 245 10.82 19.63 1.58
N LEU A 246 10.04 19.99 0.58
CA LEU A 246 10.50 20.07 -0.80
C LEU A 246 11.12 21.46 -1.07
N PRO A 247 12.10 21.56 -1.98
CA PRO A 247 12.57 22.84 -2.47
C PRO A 247 11.46 23.58 -3.21
N LEU A 248 11.63 24.90 -3.35
CA LEU A 248 10.68 25.69 -4.10
C LEU A 248 10.73 25.32 -5.59
N ASN A 249 9.57 24.98 -6.15
CA ASN A 249 9.40 24.64 -7.57
C ASN A 249 10.37 23.55 -8.06
N PRO A 250 10.36 22.34 -7.48
CA PRO A 250 11.23 21.27 -7.92
C PRO A 250 10.85 20.75 -9.32
N TYR A 251 11.80 20.17 -10.02
CA TYR A 251 11.52 19.43 -11.24
C TYR A 251 11.21 17.96 -10.92
N LEU A 252 10.22 17.40 -11.62
CA LEU A 252 9.91 15.98 -11.56
C LEU A 252 10.78 15.23 -12.56
N GLY A 253 11.47 14.19 -12.11
CA GLY A 253 12.35 13.40 -12.96
C GLY A 253 12.31 11.91 -12.63
N PHE A 254 12.74 11.13 -13.62
CA PHE A 254 12.96 9.69 -13.51
C PHE A 254 14.32 9.39 -14.14
N SER A 255 15.14 8.56 -13.49
CA SER A 255 16.40 8.11 -14.05
C SER A 255 16.71 6.69 -13.64
N ALA A 256 17.56 6.02 -14.39
CA ALA A 256 18.02 4.67 -14.10
C ALA A 256 19.48 4.50 -14.49
N LEU A 257 20.14 3.57 -13.82
CA LEU A 257 21.52 3.18 -14.06
C LEU A 257 21.63 1.64 -14.00
N THR A 258 22.52 1.06 -14.78
CA THR A 258 22.96 -0.33 -14.68
C THR A 258 24.47 -0.41 -14.54
N GLY A 259 24.96 -1.25 -13.63
CA GLY A 259 26.38 -1.54 -13.44
C GLY A 259 26.85 -2.75 -14.24
N ASP A 260 27.52 -3.68 -13.59
CA ASP A 260 27.90 -4.98 -14.20
C ASP A 260 26.70 -5.92 -14.32
N VAL A 261 25.71 -5.77 -13.44
CA VAL A 261 24.40 -6.40 -13.53
C VAL A 261 23.38 -5.42 -14.10
N SER A 262 22.30 -5.93 -14.67
CA SER A 262 21.40 -5.07 -15.43
C SER A 262 19.94 -5.53 -15.34
N ASP A 263 19.06 -4.54 -15.51
CA ASP A 263 17.62 -4.71 -15.75
C ASP A 263 17.14 -3.68 -16.79
N ASN A 264 16.02 -3.97 -17.43
CA ASN A 264 15.22 -2.95 -18.08
C ASN A 264 14.51 -2.11 -17.04
N HIS A 265 14.57 -0.79 -17.17
CA HIS A 265 13.80 0.15 -16.37
C HIS A 265 12.90 0.98 -17.28
N ASP A 266 11.60 0.72 -17.22
CA ASP A 266 10.61 1.32 -18.08
C ASP A 266 9.66 2.24 -17.32
N VAL A 267 9.39 3.42 -17.85
CA VAL A 267 8.29 4.30 -17.43
C VAL A 267 7.17 4.16 -18.44
N VAL A 268 5.99 3.70 -17.98
CA VAL A 268 4.83 3.46 -18.84
C VAL A 268 3.92 4.67 -18.87
N SER A 269 3.62 5.27 -17.72
CA SER A 269 2.82 6.49 -17.66
C SER A 269 3.10 7.28 -16.39
N ILE A 270 2.87 8.58 -16.45
CA ILE A 270 2.90 9.47 -15.30
C ILE A 270 1.65 10.32 -15.36
N THR A 271 0.87 10.31 -14.29
CA THR A 271 -0.29 11.17 -14.10
C THR A 271 -0.10 12.00 -12.86
N SER A 272 -0.07 13.32 -13.02
CA SER A 272 0.11 14.25 -11.91
C SER A 272 -1.12 15.11 -11.73
N SER A 273 -1.48 15.36 -10.48
CA SER A 273 -2.63 16.18 -10.09
C SER A 273 -2.27 17.13 -8.96
N ASN A 274 -2.77 18.33 -9.02
CA ASN A 274 -2.73 19.27 -7.90
C ASN A 274 -3.91 18.97 -6.97
N LEU A 275 -3.60 18.77 -5.69
CA LEU A 275 -4.58 18.61 -4.63
C LEU A 275 -4.90 19.99 -4.06
N VAL A 276 -6.07 20.50 -4.39
CA VAL A 276 -6.50 21.84 -3.95
C VAL A 276 -7.10 21.74 -2.56
N TYR A 277 -6.57 22.53 -1.63
CA TYR A 277 -7.13 22.70 -0.31
C TYR A 277 -7.49 24.17 -0.13
N ARG A 278 -8.65 24.46 0.46
CA ARG A 278 -8.98 25.82 0.90
C ARG A 278 -7.99 26.28 1.96
N ASN A 279 -7.90 27.59 2.17
CA ASN A 279 -7.02 28.14 3.19
C ASN A 279 -7.26 27.45 4.54
N ARG A 280 -6.30 26.62 4.94
CA ARG A 280 -6.35 25.85 6.18
C ARG A 280 -5.83 26.70 7.34
N SER A 281 -6.63 26.84 8.37
CA SER A 281 -6.16 27.46 9.62
C SER A 281 -5.12 26.57 10.31
N PRO A 282 -4.25 27.11 11.18
CA PRO A 282 -3.31 26.31 11.96
C PRO A 282 -3.97 25.19 12.79
N GLN A 283 -5.21 25.41 13.21
CA GLN A 283 -5.99 24.39 13.93
C GLN A 283 -6.40 23.22 13.02
N GLN A 284 -6.84 23.50 11.80
CA GLN A 284 -7.17 22.48 10.80
C GLN A 284 -5.94 21.66 10.40
N LEU A 285 -4.80 22.32 10.12
CA LEU A 285 -3.52 21.64 9.86
C LEU A 285 -3.13 20.69 11.00
N ARG A 286 -3.31 21.14 12.25
CA ARG A 286 -3.05 20.29 13.41
C ARG A 286 -4.00 19.09 13.47
N GLN A 287 -5.28 19.27 13.17
CA GLN A 287 -6.25 18.18 13.12
C GLN A 287 -5.92 17.17 12.02
N GLU A 288 -5.52 17.64 10.83
CA GLU A 288 -5.06 16.77 9.75
C GLU A 288 -3.81 15.98 10.17
N LYS A 289 -2.81 16.61 10.80
CA LYS A 289 -1.65 15.90 11.36
C LYS A 289 -2.05 14.84 12.39
N ILE A 290 -3.00 15.12 13.27
CA ILE A 290 -3.52 14.15 14.24
C ILE A 290 -4.22 12.99 13.52
N LYS A 291 -4.97 13.27 12.45
CA LYS A 291 -5.65 12.25 11.65
C LYS A 291 -4.68 11.28 11.00
N HIS A 292 -3.60 11.80 10.40
CA HIS A 292 -2.60 11.00 9.70
C HIS A 292 -1.57 10.36 10.64
N PHE A 293 -1.25 11.01 11.78
CA PHE A 293 -0.26 10.54 12.77
C PHE A 293 -0.81 10.64 14.20
N PRO A 294 -1.85 9.87 14.56
CA PRO A 294 -2.49 9.97 15.86
C PRO A 294 -1.55 9.64 17.02
N GLU A 295 -0.57 8.77 16.81
CA GLU A 295 0.42 8.39 17.82
C GLU A 295 1.40 9.52 18.15
N LYS A 296 1.75 10.35 17.15
CA LYS A 296 2.72 11.42 17.29
C LYS A 296 2.09 12.74 17.77
N PHE A 297 0.94 13.12 17.20
CA PHE A 297 0.28 14.41 17.44
C PHE A 297 -1.02 14.31 18.23
N GLY A 298 -1.56 13.11 18.43
CA GLY A 298 -2.76 12.87 19.24
C GLY A 298 -2.50 13.19 20.72
N ALA A 299 -3.52 13.66 21.42
CA ALA A 299 -3.44 13.83 22.87
C ALA A 299 -3.22 12.44 23.51
N LYS A 300 -2.09 12.27 24.23
CA LYS A 300 -1.89 11.06 25.05
C LYS A 300 -3.11 10.92 25.95
N PRO A 301 -3.76 9.73 26.01
CA PRO A 301 -4.89 9.54 26.89
C PRO A 301 -4.42 9.92 28.29
N LYS A 302 -5.08 10.91 28.91
CA LYS A 302 -4.83 11.27 30.31
C LYS A 302 -5.01 9.97 31.07
N LYS A 303 -3.93 9.42 31.66
CA LYS A 303 -4.04 8.32 32.60
C LYS A 303 -5.05 8.81 33.63
N LYS A 304 -6.23 8.20 33.70
CA LYS A 304 -7.20 8.48 34.79
C LYS A 304 -6.42 8.30 36.06
N ALA A 305 -6.10 9.42 36.73
CA ALA A 305 -5.60 9.36 38.11
C ALA A 305 -6.72 8.68 38.86
N TRP A 306 -6.46 7.45 39.31
CA TRP A 306 -7.33 6.79 40.26
C TRP A 306 -7.24 7.62 41.54
N SER A 307 -8.18 8.54 41.73
CA SER A 307 -8.41 9.15 43.01
C SER A 307 -9.04 8.06 43.90
N PHE A 308 -8.21 7.45 44.70
CA PHE A 308 -8.68 6.67 45.81
C PHE A 308 -9.25 7.65 46.85
N SER A 309 -10.57 7.92 46.76
CA SER A 309 -11.27 8.61 47.83
C SER A 309 -11.41 7.62 49.00
N GLY A 310 -10.36 7.49 49.76
CA GLY A 310 -10.37 6.79 51.03
C GLY A 310 -10.77 7.78 52.10
N ASN A 311 -12.01 7.69 52.55
CA ASN A 311 -12.51 8.36 53.75
C ASN A 311 -11.84 7.66 54.95
N THR A 312 -10.74 8.21 55.48
CA THR A 312 -10.14 7.77 56.73
C THR A 312 -10.25 8.88 57.76
N LYS A 313 -11.20 8.69 58.66
CA LYS A 313 -11.18 9.33 60.00
C LYS A 313 -9.87 8.94 60.70
N GLY A 314 -9.26 9.93 61.33
CA GLY A 314 -7.93 9.84 61.87
C GLY A 314 -7.68 8.84 62.96
N TRP A 315 -6.45 8.46 63.10
CA TRP A 315 -5.76 8.24 64.36
C TRP A 315 -4.26 8.48 64.18
N SER A 316 -3.72 9.33 65.03
CA SER A 316 -2.31 9.64 65.17
C SER A 316 -1.61 8.53 65.94
N SER A 317 -0.44 8.11 65.53
CA SER A 317 0.72 7.80 66.41
C SER A 317 1.96 7.52 65.55
N ASP A 318 3.02 8.20 65.90
CA ASP A 318 4.40 8.05 65.43
C ASP A 318 4.86 6.59 65.54
N VAL A 319 5.76 6.16 64.65
CA VAL A 319 7.04 5.48 64.98
C VAL A 319 7.85 5.24 63.69
N ASN A 320 9.13 5.51 63.79
CA ASN A 320 10.23 5.35 62.86
C ASN A 320 10.45 3.96 62.28
N SER A 321 11.09 3.98 61.11
CA SER A 321 12.22 3.13 60.68
C SER A 321 12.00 1.96 59.74
N VAL A 322 12.94 1.90 58.80
CA VAL A 322 13.64 0.77 58.17
C VAL A 322 12.95 -0.01 57.04
N GLY A 323 13.52 0.17 55.87
CA GLY A 323 13.95 -0.77 54.84
C GLY A 323 13.15 -2.03 54.55
N GLY A 324 12.80 -2.23 53.27
CA GLY A 324 12.32 -3.53 52.80
C GLY A 324 11.96 -3.55 51.31
N SER A 325 12.84 -4.11 50.53
CA SER A 325 12.61 -4.61 49.16
C SER A 325 11.37 -5.49 49.08
N GLY A 326 10.48 -5.26 48.11
CA GLY A 326 9.27 -6.09 47.96
C GLY A 326 8.56 -5.95 46.60
N ASN A 327 8.97 -6.77 45.68
CA ASN A 327 8.19 -7.54 44.73
C ASN A 327 7.13 -6.83 43.83
N LYS A 328 7.50 -6.56 42.59
CA LYS A 328 6.58 -6.28 41.46
C LYS A 328 6.07 -7.60 40.87
N GLY A 329 4.93 -8.07 41.32
CA GLY A 329 4.26 -9.23 40.75
C GLY A 329 2.74 -9.06 40.78
N GLY A 330 2.13 -8.71 39.66
CA GLY A 330 0.66 -8.64 39.60
C GLY A 330 -0.01 -8.16 38.31
N ALA A 331 0.71 -7.50 37.40
CA ALA A 331 0.11 -6.95 36.20
C ALA A 331 0.19 -7.85 34.93
N GLY A 332 1.06 -8.87 34.94
CA GLY A 332 1.30 -9.75 33.76
C GLY A 332 0.22 -10.82 33.55
N VAL A 333 -0.44 -11.26 34.60
CA VAL A 333 -1.33 -12.44 34.55
C VAL A 333 -2.69 -12.09 33.91
N ARG A 334 -3.23 -10.88 34.10
CA ARG A 334 -4.51 -10.47 33.51
C ARG A 334 -4.42 -10.20 32.00
N ALA A 335 -3.32 -9.68 31.50
CA ALA A 335 -3.13 -9.42 30.08
C ALA A 335 -2.95 -10.72 29.26
N GLY A 336 -2.30 -11.73 29.83
CA GLY A 336 -2.14 -13.06 29.24
C GLY A 336 -3.46 -13.81 29.11
N PHE A 337 -4.31 -13.75 30.14
CA PHE A 337 -5.60 -14.45 30.15
C PHE A 337 -6.58 -13.88 29.10
N VAL A 338 -6.63 -12.57 28.89
CA VAL A 338 -7.50 -11.94 27.87
C VAL A 338 -7.03 -12.27 26.45
N ARG A 339 -5.72 -12.37 26.20
CA ARG A 339 -5.19 -12.85 24.91
C ARG A 339 -5.52 -14.30 24.66
N PHE A 340 -5.28 -15.17 25.64
CA PHE A 340 -5.60 -16.60 25.56
C PHE A 340 -7.09 -16.85 25.26
N VAL A 341 -8.00 -16.12 25.90
CA VAL A 341 -9.44 -16.24 25.62
C VAL A 341 -9.79 -15.80 24.19
N LYS A 342 -9.20 -14.72 23.66
CA LYS A 342 -9.40 -14.29 22.27
C LYS A 342 -8.89 -15.32 21.26
N ASP A 343 -7.73 -15.91 21.51
CA ASP A 343 -7.13 -16.90 20.61
C ASP A 343 -7.94 -18.21 20.60
N VAL A 344 -8.47 -18.65 21.77
CA VAL A 344 -9.36 -19.82 21.85
C VAL A 344 -10.68 -19.56 21.12
N PHE A 345 -11.31 -18.37 21.28
CA PHE A 345 -12.51 -18.02 20.54
C PHE A 345 -12.27 -17.95 19.02
N GLY A 346 -11.12 -17.39 18.58
CA GLY A 346 -10.72 -17.38 17.18
C GLY A 346 -10.56 -18.77 16.60
N PHE A 347 -9.94 -19.68 17.33
CA PHE A 347 -9.75 -21.07 16.91
C PHE A 347 -11.09 -21.86 16.82
N VAL A 348 -11.98 -21.69 17.79
CA VAL A 348 -13.32 -22.30 17.74
C VAL A 348 -14.13 -21.78 16.57
N PHE A 349 -14.07 -20.47 16.27
CA PHE A 349 -14.77 -19.88 15.13
C PHE A 349 -14.21 -20.39 13.79
N PHE A 350 -12.90 -20.57 13.73
CA PHE A 350 -12.23 -21.19 12.56
C PHE A 350 -12.71 -22.62 12.31
N LEU A 351 -12.78 -23.45 13.34
CA LEU A 351 -13.25 -24.84 13.23
C LEU A 351 -14.73 -24.92 12.80
N LEU A 352 -15.59 -24.04 13.35
CA LEU A 352 -17.00 -23.98 12.96
C LEU A 352 -17.17 -23.56 11.50
N LYS A 353 -16.42 -22.58 11.04
CA LYS A 353 -16.45 -22.12 9.65
C LYS A 353 -16.05 -23.22 8.67
N TRP A 354 -14.95 -23.91 8.93
CA TRP A 354 -14.49 -24.99 8.06
C TRP A 354 -15.36 -26.24 8.15
N GLY A 355 -15.93 -26.54 9.32
CA GLY A 355 -16.90 -27.61 9.50
C GLY A 355 -18.15 -27.43 8.63
N LEU A 356 -18.68 -26.19 8.57
CA LEU A 356 -19.81 -25.86 7.71
C LEU A 356 -19.47 -26.00 6.21
N VAL A 357 -18.29 -25.59 5.79
CA VAL A 357 -17.82 -25.74 4.40
C VAL A 357 -17.71 -27.23 4.02
N LEU A 358 -17.13 -28.05 4.88
CA LEU A 358 -17.01 -29.49 4.64
C LEU A 358 -18.39 -30.19 4.59
N ALA A 359 -19.33 -29.80 5.44
CA ALA A 359 -20.70 -30.31 5.41
C ALA A 359 -21.41 -29.91 4.12
N ALA A 360 -21.25 -28.71 3.62
CA ALA A 360 -21.82 -28.26 2.36
C ALA A 360 -21.25 -29.03 1.16
N VAL A 361 -19.93 -29.22 1.12
CA VAL A 361 -19.27 -30.02 0.08
C VAL A 361 -19.74 -31.48 0.12
N GLY A 362 -19.84 -32.08 1.31
CA GLY A 362 -20.39 -33.43 1.48
C GLY A 362 -21.83 -33.57 0.97
N ALA A 363 -22.68 -32.60 1.27
CA ALA A 363 -24.06 -32.58 0.75
C ALA A 363 -24.12 -32.50 -0.79
N LEU A 364 -23.25 -31.67 -1.41
CA LEU A 364 -23.15 -31.58 -2.87
C LEU A 364 -22.68 -32.90 -3.51
N VAL A 365 -21.71 -33.57 -2.91
CA VAL A 365 -21.25 -34.89 -3.38
C VAL A 365 -22.36 -35.93 -3.29
N LEU A 366 -23.11 -35.98 -2.18
CA LEU A 366 -24.24 -36.90 -2.01
C LEU A 366 -25.35 -36.63 -3.03
N LEU A 367 -25.68 -35.35 -3.29
CA LEU A 367 -26.64 -34.99 -4.33
C LEU A 367 -26.16 -35.40 -5.72
N GLY A 368 -24.87 -35.23 -6.03
CA GLY A 368 -24.29 -35.70 -7.29
C GLY A 368 -24.33 -37.21 -7.47
N LEU A 369 -24.08 -37.96 -6.41
CA LEU A 369 -24.20 -39.42 -6.43
C LEU A 369 -25.65 -39.90 -6.60
N GLN A 370 -26.61 -39.28 -5.94
CA GLN A 370 -28.02 -39.54 -6.12
C GLN A 370 -28.51 -39.22 -7.55
N TYR A 371 -28.03 -38.12 -8.12
CA TYR A 371 -28.33 -37.73 -9.50
C TYR A 371 -27.79 -38.76 -10.51
N ARG A 372 -26.55 -39.24 -10.35
CA ARG A 372 -25.94 -40.29 -11.17
C ARG A 372 -26.72 -41.61 -11.05
N LYS A 373 -27.13 -41.98 -9.84
CA LYS A 373 -27.93 -43.21 -9.62
C LYS A 373 -29.30 -43.12 -10.34
N LYS A 374 -29.92 -41.96 -10.38
CA LYS A 374 -31.20 -41.71 -11.05
C LYS A 374 -31.08 -41.72 -12.57
N GLN A 375 -29.94 -41.29 -13.12
CA GLN A 375 -29.65 -41.36 -14.56
C GLN A 375 -29.37 -42.82 -15.03
N ASN A 376 -28.67 -43.59 -14.22
CA ASN A 376 -28.41 -45.01 -14.55
C ASN A 376 -29.65 -45.89 -14.52
N MET A 377 -30.68 -45.54 -13.70
CA MET A 377 -31.96 -46.25 -13.70
C MET A 377 -32.88 -45.90 -14.88
N LYS A 378 -32.59 -44.88 -15.67
CA LYS A 378 -33.35 -44.51 -16.88
C LYS A 378 -32.78 -45.10 -18.17
N ARG A 379 -31.68 -45.88 -18.07
CA ARG A 379 -31.02 -46.53 -19.22
C ARG A 379 -31.24 -48.04 -19.31
N PHE A 380 -32.18 -48.56 -18.55
CA PHE A 380 -32.68 -49.94 -18.68
C PHE A 380 -34.18 -49.93 -18.96
#